data_c50d9008b02a417ff0fb7b5d96cb0497
#
_entry.id   c50d9008b02a417ff0fb7b5d96cb0497
#
_cell.length_a   1.000
_cell.length_b   1.000
_cell.length_c   1.000
_cell.angle_alpha   90.00
_cell.angle_beta   90.00
_cell.angle_gamma   90.00
#
_symmetry.space_group_name_H-M   'P 1'
#
loop_
_entity.id
_entity.type
_entity.pdbx_description
1 polymer ?
#
loop_
_entity_poly.entity_id
_entity_poly.type
_entity_poly.pdbx_seq_one_letter_code
_entity_poly.pdbx_strand_id
1 'polypeptide(L)'
;NAATVSVIGEFNGWREEANPMTRLEPSGIYEGFVVGAKVGMLYKFFIKTKDGRGLYKADPFANYAEQRPGTASRITDITKLRWSDAAWMEARKQRDNDSLPVSIYEVHPGSWKKHPHGEDEDGFYNYREFAKSLAEYVKEMGYTHVELMGIAEHPFDGSWGYQVTGYYAPT
;
A
#
# COMPACT_ATOMS: atom_id res chain seq x y z
N ASN A 1 -19.95 7.59 13.76
CA ASN A 1 -20.34 9.02 13.88
C ASN A 1 -20.58 9.74 12.53
N ALA A 2 -20.49 9.06 11.39
CA ALA A 2 -20.83 9.64 10.09
C ALA A 2 -22.34 9.85 9.96
N ALA A 3 -22.73 11.02 9.44
CA ALA A 3 -24.09 11.28 8.98
C ALA A 3 -24.27 10.76 7.54
N THR A 4 -23.32 11.11 6.67
CA THR A 4 -23.26 10.63 5.28
C THR A 4 -21.82 10.32 4.89
N VAL A 5 -21.67 9.43 3.91
CA VAL A 5 -20.39 9.13 3.27
C VAL A 5 -20.57 9.17 1.77
N SER A 6 -19.63 9.76 1.06
CA SER A 6 -19.59 9.80 -0.41
C SER A 6 -18.20 9.41 -0.90
N VAL A 7 -18.12 8.86 -2.11
CA VAL A 7 -16.84 8.65 -2.80
C VAL A 7 -16.58 9.82 -3.73
N ILE A 8 -15.44 10.44 -3.59
CA ILE A 8 -15.00 11.56 -4.42
C ILE A 8 -13.69 11.21 -5.12
N GLY A 9 -13.49 11.71 -6.33
CA GLY A 9 -12.28 11.42 -7.09
C GLY A 9 -12.31 12.05 -8.48
N GLU A 10 -11.31 11.69 -9.28
CA GLU A 10 -11.18 12.20 -10.65
C GLU A 10 -12.40 11.86 -11.52
N PHE A 11 -13.05 10.72 -11.27
CA PHE A 11 -14.24 10.27 -12.00
C PHE A 11 -15.48 11.16 -11.82
N ASN A 12 -15.54 12.00 -10.78
CA ASN A 12 -16.64 12.92 -10.51
C ASN A 12 -16.21 14.37 -10.26
N GLY A 13 -14.94 14.71 -10.60
CA GLY A 13 -14.39 16.05 -10.39
C GLY A 13 -14.31 16.44 -8.92
N TRP A 14 -14.11 15.47 -8.02
CA TRP A 14 -13.96 15.66 -6.56
C TRP A 14 -15.20 16.28 -5.88
N ARG A 15 -16.39 16.14 -6.47
CA ARG A 15 -17.62 16.69 -5.93
C ARG A 15 -18.14 15.85 -4.76
N GLU A 16 -18.28 16.46 -3.61
CA GLU A 16 -18.60 15.83 -2.32
C GLU A 16 -19.92 15.04 -2.31
N GLU A 17 -20.90 15.46 -3.12
CA GLU A 17 -22.24 14.89 -3.11
C GLU A 17 -22.55 14.02 -4.34
N ALA A 18 -21.58 13.84 -5.25
CA ALA A 18 -21.83 13.21 -6.53
C ALA A 18 -22.07 11.69 -6.46
N ASN A 19 -21.41 11.00 -5.53
CA ASN A 19 -21.51 9.55 -5.36
C ASN A 19 -21.75 9.20 -3.88
N PRO A 20 -22.98 9.44 -3.36
CA PRO A 20 -23.33 9.08 -2.00
C PRO A 20 -23.35 7.56 -1.83
N MET A 21 -22.96 7.10 -0.66
CA MET A 21 -23.00 5.68 -0.28
C MET A 21 -24.20 5.40 0.62
N THR A 22 -24.79 4.23 0.48
CA THR A 22 -25.89 3.76 1.31
C THR A 22 -25.35 3.10 2.56
N ARG A 23 -25.87 3.46 3.72
CA ARG A 23 -25.55 2.80 4.97
C ARG A 23 -26.30 1.48 5.07
N LEU A 24 -25.56 0.41 5.36
CA LEU A 24 -26.12 -0.91 5.62
C LEU A 24 -26.43 -1.04 7.12
N GLU A 25 -27.69 -0.86 7.47
CA GLU A 25 -28.14 -0.96 8.87
C GLU A 25 -28.24 -2.43 9.32
N PRO A 26 -27.86 -2.80 10.54
CA PRO A 26 -27.29 -1.96 11.62
C PRO A 26 -25.75 -1.93 11.65
N SER A 27 -25.07 -2.47 10.63
CA SER A 27 -23.62 -2.73 10.63
C SER A 27 -22.75 -1.47 10.72
N GLY A 28 -23.28 -0.32 10.29
CA GLY A 28 -22.50 0.91 10.15
C GLY A 28 -21.56 0.93 8.94
N ILE A 29 -21.62 -0.08 8.09
CA ILE A 29 -20.90 -0.14 6.81
C ILE A 29 -21.65 0.72 5.78
N TYR A 30 -20.89 1.36 4.89
CA TYR A 30 -21.42 2.12 3.76
C TYR A 30 -21.03 1.43 2.47
N GLU A 31 -21.99 1.31 1.55
CA GLU A 31 -21.80 0.68 0.25
C GLU A 31 -22.23 1.64 -0.87
N GLY A 32 -21.51 1.61 -1.98
CA GLY A 32 -21.84 2.39 -3.17
C GLY A 32 -21.16 1.83 -4.41
N PHE A 33 -21.77 2.10 -5.56
CA PHE A 33 -21.21 1.77 -6.87
C PHE A 33 -20.92 3.04 -7.65
N VAL A 34 -19.71 3.17 -8.17
CA VAL A 34 -19.26 4.38 -8.87
C VAL A 34 -19.07 4.08 -10.34
N VAL A 35 -19.95 4.63 -11.17
CA VAL A 35 -19.85 4.54 -12.64
C VAL A 35 -18.71 5.43 -13.12
N GLY A 36 -17.91 4.91 -14.07
CA GLY A 36 -16.81 5.66 -14.69
C GLY A 36 -15.48 5.65 -13.94
N ALA A 37 -15.42 5.04 -12.77
CA ALA A 37 -14.16 4.81 -12.07
C ALA A 37 -13.27 3.84 -12.86
N LYS A 38 -11.98 4.19 -13.03
CA LYS A 38 -11.00 3.41 -13.79
C LYS A 38 -9.72 3.22 -13.01
N VAL A 39 -9.00 2.14 -13.30
CA VAL A 39 -7.65 1.92 -12.76
C VAL A 39 -6.75 3.12 -13.05
N GLY A 40 -6.01 3.55 -12.05
CA GLY A 40 -5.14 4.72 -12.08
C GLY A 40 -5.74 6.00 -11.50
N MET A 41 -7.07 6.12 -11.45
CA MET A 41 -7.73 7.29 -10.90
C MET A 41 -7.55 7.43 -9.39
N LEU A 42 -7.44 8.67 -8.94
CA LEU A 42 -7.37 9.04 -7.53
C LEU A 42 -8.76 9.19 -6.92
N TYR A 43 -8.90 8.80 -5.65
CA TYR A 43 -10.15 8.93 -4.91
C TYR A 43 -9.92 9.09 -3.41
N LYS A 44 -10.95 9.60 -2.73
CA LYS A 44 -11.09 9.66 -1.26
C LYS A 44 -12.52 9.37 -0.86
N PHE A 45 -12.72 9.13 0.43
CA PHE A 45 -14.03 9.21 1.05
C PHE A 45 -14.25 10.60 1.64
N PHE A 46 -15.38 11.21 1.32
CA PHE A 46 -15.86 12.41 2.00
C PHE A 46 -16.90 11.98 3.04
N ILE A 47 -16.62 12.29 4.29
CA ILE A 47 -17.44 11.90 5.44
C ILE A 47 -18.01 13.18 6.06
N LYS A 48 -19.32 13.32 6.03
CA LYS A 48 -20.02 14.37 6.78
C LYS A 48 -20.38 13.82 8.15
N THR A 49 -19.88 14.45 9.19
CA THR A 49 -20.13 14.05 10.57
C THR A 49 -21.50 14.57 11.05
N LYS A 50 -22.02 14.01 12.16
CA LYS A 50 -23.32 14.44 12.73
C LYS A 50 -23.31 15.89 13.22
N ASP A 51 -22.13 16.41 13.58
CA ASP A 51 -21.92 17.81 13.99
C ASP A 51 -21.64 18.76 12.79
N GLY A 52 -21.77 18.24 11.54
CA GLY A 52 -21.70 19.03 10.31
C GLY A 52 -20.30 19.22 9.72
N ARG A 53 -19.25 18.69 10.33
CA ARG A 53 -17.88 18.78 9.77
C ARG A 53 -17.70 17.86 8.56
N GLY A 54 -16.95 18.32 7.57
CA GLY A 54 -16.49 17.52 6.43
C GLY A 54 -15.09 16.95 6.67
N LEU A 55 -14.90 15.67 6.43
CA LEU A 55 -13.61 14.99 6.56
C LEU A 55 -13.26 14.27 5.25
N TYR A 56 -12.07 14.51 4.73
CA TYR A 56 -11.53 13.80 3.56
C TYR A 56 -10.61 12.70 4.04
N LYS A 57 -10.92 11.45 3.72
CA LYS A 57 -10.15 10.28 4.16
C LYS A 57 -9.72 9.42 2.98
N ALA A 58 -8.46 9.00 3.02
CA ALA A 58 -8.00 7.92 2.16
C ALA A 58 -8.73 6.61 2.50
N ASP A 59 -8.75 5.70 1.55
CA ASP A 59 -9.28 4.35 1.77
C ASP A 59 -8.26 3.54 2.60
N PRO A 60 -8.63 3.07 3.80
CA PRO A 60 -7.73 2.29 4.64
C PRO A 60 -7.38 0.90 4.06
N PHE A 61 -8.15 0.44 3.07
CA PHE A 61 -7.91 -0.82 2.37
C PHE A 61 -7.32 -0.66 0.97
N ALA A 62 -6.95 0.56 0.58
CA ALA A 62 -6.31 0.80 -0.71
C ALA A 62 -5.01 0.01 -0.86
N ASN A 63 -4.82 -0.59 -2.02
CA ASN A 63 -3.57 -1.29 -2.37
C ASN A 63 -2.55 -0.37 -3.06
N TYR A 64 -2.90 0.88 -3.28
CA TYR A 64 -2.02 1.88 -3.86
C TYR A 64 -2.39 3.28 -3.38
N ALA A 65 -1.40 4.04 -2.95
CA ALA A 65 -1.55 5.42 -2.51
C ALA A 65 -1.05 6.41 -3.57
N GLU A 66 -1.54 7.63 -3.51
CA GLU A 66 -0.97 8.75 -4.25
C GLU A 66 0.42 9.08 -3.71
N GLN A 67 1.35 9.43 -4.60
CA GLN A 67 2.69 9.84 -4.19
C GLN A 67 2.63 11.15 -3.38
N ARG A 68 3.39 11.21 -2.32
CA ARG A 68 3.53 12.40 -1.46
C ARG A 68 3.90 13.66 -2.27
N PRO A 69 3.39 14.82 -1.91
CA PRO A 69 2.59 15.15 -0.72
C PRO A 69 1.10 14.84 -0.85
N GLY A 70 0.66 14.21 -1.92
CA GLY A 70 -0.72 13.76 -2.09
C GLY A 70 -1.13 12.75 -1.02
N THR A 71 -2.44 12.68 -0.74
CA THR A 71 -3.00 11.83 0.32
C THR A 71 -4.22 11.04 -0.14
N ALA A 72 -4.42 10.92 -1.44
CA ALA A 72 -5.51 10.14 -2.00
C ALA A 72 -5.14 8.66 -2.13
N SER A 73 -6.14 7.83 -2.24
CA SER A 73 -5.99 6.44 -2.67
C SER A 73 -6.04 6.36 -4.19
N ARG A 74 -5.37 5.38 -4.77
CA ARG A 74 -5.37 5.15 -6.22
C ARG A 74 -6.03 3.81 -6.53
N ILE A 75 -6.98 3.82 -7.46
CA ILE A 75 -7.61 2.59 -7.94
C ILE A 75 -6.55 1.73 -8.65
N THR A 76 -6.39 0.49 -8.21
CA THR A 76 -5.42 -0.43 -8.80
C THR A 76 -6.03 -1.81 -9.04
N ASP A 77 -5.49 -2.52 -10.01
CA ASP A 77 -5.86 -3.90 -10.33
C ASP A 77 -4.72 -4.85 -9.93
N ILE A 78 -4.88 -5.50 -8.79
CA ILE A 78 -3.91 -6.47 -8.26
C ILE A 78 -4.01 -7.85 -8.92
N THR A 79 -5.01 -8.09 -9.76
CA THR A 79 -5.21 -9.40 -10.42
C THR A 79 -4.29 -9.64 -11.60
N LYS A 80 -3.61 -8.59 -12.07
CA LYS A 80 -2.68 -8.67 -13.21
C LYS A 80 -1.33 -9.31 -12.89
N LEU A 81 -1.00 -9.44 -11.61
CA LEU A 81 0.26 -10.06 -11.20
C LEU A 81 0.26 -11.54 -11.59
N ARG A 82 1.31 -11.95 -12.31
CA ARG A 82 1.56 -13.34 -12.65
C ARG A 82 2.74 -13.84 -11.82
N TRP A 83 2.46 -14.81 -10.97
CA TRP A 83 3.48 -15.46 -10.17
C TRP A 83 4.20 -16.51 -11.02
N SER A 84 5.52 -16.59 -10.89
CA SER A 84 6.38 -17.59 -11.57
C SER A 84 7.07 -18.53 -10.59
N ASP A 85 6.54 -18.66 -9.39
CA ASP A 85 7.13 -19.33 -8.23
C ASP A 85 6.52 -20.72 -7.93
N ALA A 86 5.74 -21.29 -8.85
CA ALA A 86 5.03 -22.56 -8.64
C ALA A 86 5.96 -23.72 -8.21
N ALA A 87 7.13 -23.81 -8.80
CA ALA A 87 8.12 -24.84 -8.45
C ALA A 87 8.67 -24.64 -7.03
N TRP A 88 8.91 -23.39 -6.62
CA TRP A 88 9.33 -23.06 -5.27
C TRP A 88 8.24 -23.34 -4.25
N MET A 89 6.99 -22.98 -4.56
CA MET A 89 5.83 -23.26 -3.70
C MET A 89 5.61 -24.76 -3.49
N GLU A 90 5.82 -25.58 -4.53
CA GLU A 90 5.72 -27.03 -4.38
C GLU A 90 6.87 -27.59 -3.54
N ALA A 91 8.10 -27.18 -3.81
CA ALA A 91 9.26 -27.58 -3.01
C ALA A 91 9.13 -27.18 -1.52
N ARG A 92 8.51 -26.00 -1.26
CA ARG A 92 8.24 -25.52 0.12
C ARG A 92 7.33 -26.46 0.91
N LYS A 93 6.30 -27.06 0.27
CA LYS A 93 5.37 -28.00 0.92
C LYS A 93 6.07 -29.26 1.43
N GLN A 94 7.18 -29.65 0.79
CA GLN A 94 7.95 -30.84 1.14
C GLN A 94 9.02 -30.56 2.20
N ARG A 95 9.23 -29.32 2.60
CA ARG A 95 10.22 -28.97 3.61
C ARG A 95 9.64 -29.15 5.01
N ASP A 96 10.41 -29.79 5.87
CA ASP A 96 10.19 -29.74 7.31
C ASP A 96 10.76 -28.43 7.85
N ASN A 97 9.94 -27.39 7.85
CA ASN A 97 10.36 -26.05 8.26
C ASN A 97 10.68 -25.95 9.76
N ASP A 98 10.18 -26.88 10.58
CA ASP A 98 10.36 -26.84 12.03
C ASP A 98 11.75 -27.36 12.44
N SER A 99 12.38 -28.14 11.58
CA SER A 99 13.74 -28.71 11.83
C SER A 99 14.87 -27.92 11.16
N LEU A 100 14.58 -26.97 10.30
CA LEU A 100 15.57 -26.18 9.58
C LEU A 100 16.02 -24.94 10.36
N PRO A 101 17.32 -24.60 10.31
CA PRO A 101 17.78 -23.36 10.92
C PRO A 101 17.16 -22.14 10.24
N VAL A 102 16.81 -21.14 11.04
CA VAL A 102 16.24 -19.88 10.59
C VAL A 102 17.26 -18.75 10.80
N SER A 103 17.53 -18.00 9.75
CA SER A 103 18.33 -16.78 9.79
C SER A 103 17.56 -15.68 9.05
N ILE A 104 17.17 -14.63 9.78
CA ILE A 104 16.33 -13.55 9.29
C ILE A 104 17.18 -12.32 9.05
N TYR A 105 17.09 -11.73 7.87
CA TYR A 105 17.68 -10.45 7.55
C TYR A 105 16.60 -9.37 7.58
N GLU A 106 16.64 -8.53 8.63
CA GLU A 106 15.77 -7.38 8.77
C GLU A 106 16.37 -6.21 8.00
N VAL A 107 15.59 -5.56 7.14
CA VAL A 107 16.08 -4.50 6.26
C VAL A 107 15.06 -3.41 6.03
N HIS A 108 15.52 -2.16 6.14
CA HIS A 108 14.73 -0.97 5.78
C HIS A 108 15.11 -0.53 4.35
N PRO A 109 14.18 -0.62 3.36
CA PRO A 109 14.49 -0.33 1.95
C PRO A 109 15.10 1.04 1.71
N GLY A 110 14.59 2.07 2.38
CA GLY A 110 15.02 3.46 2.20
C GLY A 110 16.40 3.78 2.77
N SER A 111 16.99 2.92 3.61
CA SER A 111 18.30 3.17 4.22
C SER A 111 19.37 2.11 3.86
N TRP A 112 18.97 0.99 3.28
CA TRP A 112 19.88 -0.13 3.02
C TRP A 112 20.98 0.19 1.99
N LYS A 113 20.56 0.66 0.81
CA LYS A 113 21.45 1.14 -0.25
C LYS A 113 20.82 2.34 -0.96
N LYS A 114 21.67 3.23 -1.44
CA LYS A 114 21.29 4.40 -2.22
C LYS A 114 22.15 4.50 -3.47
N HIS A 115 21.61 5.11 -4.53
CA HIS A 115 22.39 5.51 -5.68
C HIS A 115 23.34 6.62 -5.28
N PRO A 116 24.65 6.53 -5.59
CA PRO A 116 25.62 7.56 -5.23
C PRO A 116 25.37 8.89 -5.95
N HIS A 117 24.64 8.86 -7.08
CA HIS A 117 24.29 10.02 -7.90
C HIS A 117 22.91 9.80 -8.50
N GLY A 118 21.89 9.47 -7.67
CA GLY A 118 20.53 9.18 -8.14
C GLY A 118 19.91 10.38 -8.86
N GLU A 119 19.03 10.11 -9.83
CA GLU A 119 18.23 11.13 -10.51
C GLU A 119 17.28 11.84 -9.53
N ASP A 120 16.92 11.17 -8.44
CA ASP A 120 16.14 11.73 -7.33
C ASP A 120 17.07 12.30 -6.25
N GLU A 121 16.71 13.43 -5.66
CA GLU A 121 17.48 14.10 -4.59
C GLU A 121 17.79 13.16 -3.42
N ASP A 122 16.91 12.19 -3.15
CA ASP A 122 17.05 11.24 -2.05
C ASP A 122 17.88 10.01 -2.39
N GLY A 123 18.10 9.71 -3.68
CA GLY A 123 18.91 8.60 -4.18
C GLY A 123 18.35 7.21 -3.81
N PHE A 124 17.06 7.08 -3.57
CA PHE A 124 16.43 5.81 -3.22
C PHE A 124 16.43 4.82 -4.39
N TYR A 125 16.62 3.53 -4.09
CA TYR A 125 16.29 2.46 -5.01
C TYR A 125 14.78 2.37 -5.18
N ASN A 126 14.31 2.17 -6.42
CA ASN A 126 12.94 1.71 -6.61
C ASN A 126 12.80 0.24 -6.17
N TYR A 127 11.59 -0.23 -5.96
CA TYR A 127 11.35 -1.59 -5.46
C TYR A 127 11.91 -2.70 -6.34
N ARG A 128 12.01 -2.51 -7.66
CA ARG A 128 12.56 -3.52 -8.58
C ARG A 128 14.07 -3.65 -8.43
N GLU A 129 14.77 -2.54 -8.34
CA GLU A 129 16.22 -2.48 -8.11
C GLU A 129 16.56 -3.03 -6.73
N PHE A 130 15.80 -2.58 -5.71
CA PHE A 130 15.94 -3.06 -4.34
C PHE A 130 15.75 -4.58 -4.28
N ALA A 131 14.66 -5.12 -4.83
CA ALA A 131 14.36 -6.54 -4.79
C ALA A 131 15.47 -7.38 -5.45
N LYS A 132 15.98 -6.95 -6.61
CA LYS A 132 17.07 -7.64 -7.29
C LYS A 132 18.35 -7.65 -6.45
N SER A 133 18.79 -6.48 -6.00
CA SER A 133 20.03 -6.35 -5.22
C SER A 133 19.94 -7.06 -3.87
N LEU A 134 18.77 -7.00 -3.21
CA LEU A 134 18.54 -7.69 -1.94
C LEU A 134 18.56 -9.21 -2.11
N ALA A 135 17.88 -9.73 -3.14
CA ALA A 135 17.83 -11.18 -3.39
C ALA A 135 19.23 -11.77 -3.64
N GLU A 136 20.07 -11.07 -4.40
CA GLU A 136 21.47 -11.45 -4.61
C GLU A 136 22.24 -11.48 -3.29
N TYR A 137 22.15 -10.42 -2.51
CA TYR A 137 22.85 -10.30 -1.23
C TYR A 137 22.44 -11.36 -0.20
N VAL A 138 21.15 -11.53 0.04
CA VAL A 138 20.67 -12.49 1.06
C VAL A 138 20.99 -13.93 0.67
N LYS A 139 20.99 -14.24 -0.63
CA LYS A 139 21.38 -15.54 -1.14
C LYS A 139 22.88 -15.81 -0.95
N GLU A 140 23.74 -14.84 -1.25
CA GLU A 140 25.19 -14.94 -1.04
C GLU A 140 25.53 -15.12 0.43
N MET A 141 24.86 -14.37 1.31
CA MET A 141 25.07 -14.41 2.76
C MET A 141 24.42 -15.61 3.46
N GLY A 142 23.57 -16.36 2.76
CA GLY A 142 22.93 -17.56 3.30
C GLY A 142 21.73 -17.29 4.23
N TYR A 143 21.12 -16.11 4.18
CA TYR A 143 19.89 -15.84 4.93
C TYR A 143 18.73 -16.66 4.39
N THR A 144 17.88 -17.14 5.30
CA THR A 144 16.70 -17.95 4.96
C THR A 144 15.43 -17.11 4.79
N HIS A 145 15.36 -15.99 5.48
CA HIS A 145 14.19 -15.10 5.50
C HIS A 145 14.62 -13.63 5.39
N VAL A 146 13.71 -12.81 4.91
CA VAL A 146 13.85 -11.35 4.87
C VAL A 146 12.66 -10.74 5.57
N GLU A 147 12.91 -9.78 6.45
CA GLU A 147 11.90 -8.93 7.06
C GLU A 147 12.06 -7.50 6.53
N LEU A 148 11.02 -7.00 5.86
CA LEU A 148 11.01 -5.67 5.27
C LEU A 148 10.38 -4.67 6.24
N MET A 149 11.16 -3.71 6.70
CA MET A 149 10.69 -2.63 7.56
C MET A 149 10.14 -1.46 6.75
N GLY A 150 9.13 -0.78 7.29
CA GLY A 150 8.68 0.53 6.80
C GLY A 150 8.14 0.57 5.38
N ILE A 151 7.61 -0.54 4.84
CA ILE A 151 7.08 -0.60 3.47
C ILE A 151 5.63 -0.13 3.35
N ALA A 152 4.86 -0.13 4.44
CA ALA A 152 3.48 0.36 4.44
C ALA A 152 3.46 1.87 4.22
N GLU A 153 2.44 2.38 3.50
CA GLU A 153 2.31 3.79 3.17
C GLU A 153 2.36 4.69 4.40
N HIS A 154 3.22 5.69 4.36
CA HIS A 154 3.40 6.68 5.42
C HIS A 154 3.74 8.05 4.82
N PRO A 155 3.27 9.17 5.44
CA PRO A 155 3.40 10.50 4.86
C PRO A 155 4.76 11.15 5.13
N PHE A 156 5.53 10.62 6.08
CA PHE A 156 6.76 11.25 6.59
C PHE A 156 7.91 10.26 6.65
N ASP A 157 8.93 10.45 5.80
CA ASP A 157 10.12 9.59 5.72
C ASP A 157 10.90 9.50 7.02
N GLY A 158 10.98 10.60 7.77
CA GLY A 158 11.65 10.63 9.07
C GLY A 158 11.01 9.73 10.14
N SER A 159 9.79 9.22 9.88
CA SER A 159 9.17 8.21 10.74
C SER A 159 9.69 6.78 10.49
N TRP A 160 10.51 6.57 9.46
CA TRP A 160 10.98 5.25 9.02
C TRP A 160 9.84 4.24 8.76
N GLY A 161 8.67 4.75 8.39
CA GLY A 161 7.47 3.93 8.18
C GLY A 161 6.69 3.56 9.44
N TYR A 162 7.02 4.11 10.60
CA TYR A 162 6.26 3.86 11.83
C TYR A 162 4.97 4.68 11.95
N GLN A 163 4.81 5.75 11.15
CA GLN A 163 3.56 6.54 11.10
C GLN A 163 2.69 6.11 9.90
N VAL A 164 2.26 4.87 9.91
CA VAL A 164 1.49 4.24 8.83
C VAL A 164 0.15 4.93 8.61
N THR A 165 -0.19 5.20 7.35
CA THR A 165 -1.49 5.72 6.91
C THR A 165 -2.25 4.77 5.99
N GLY A 166 -1.57 3.76 5.39
CA GLY A 166 -2.18 2.76 4.52
C GLY A 166 -1.53 1.39 4.71
N TYR A 167 -2.22 0.47 5.40
CA TYR A 167 -1.65 -0.84 5.74
C TYR A 167 -1.48 -1.79 4.55
N TYR A 168 -2.24 -1.57 3.47
CA TYR A 168 -2.27 -2.47 2.30
C TYR A 168 -1.61 -1.86 1.07
N ALA A 169 -1.18 -0.62 1.14
CA ALA A 169 -0.45 0.08 0.09
C ALA A 169 1.03 0.17 0.45
N PRO A 170 1.95 -0.17 -0.46
CA PRO A 170 3.36 0.16 -0.28
C PRO A 170 3.60 1.67 -0.42
N THR A 171 4.53 2.17 0.34
CA THR A 171 4.94 3.58 0.24
C THR A 171 5.67 3.86 -1.06
#